data_b455b142b4f61d74e1fa6898a4839f06
#
_entry.id   b455b142b4f61d74e1fa6898a4839f06
#
_cell.length_a   1.000
_cell.length_b   1.000
_cell.length_c   1.000
_cell.angle_alpha   90.00
_cell.angle_beta   90.00
_cell.angle_gamma   90.00
#
_symmetry.space_group_name_H-M   'P 1'
#
loop_
_entity.id
_entity.type
_entity.pdbx_description
1 polymer ?
#
loop_
_entity_poly.entity_id
_entity_poly.type
_entity_poly.pdbx_seq_one_letter_code
_entity_poly.pdbx_strand_id
1 'polypeptide(L)'
;MTINDLLELHENEKPLENLVTNGGFCGIFRKIACIGDSLSSGEFESLMNGEKAYHDYFDYSWGQYIARDAGCTVYNFSRGGMTAKEYCTDFADLNNFWSPEYMAQAYIIAMGVNDVTRILNGELSFGSVEDANLGDYRKNKPTFAGYYAQIIQRYKEIQPKAKFFLMTMPRSEEEPERKKLYDEHAALLHEFSEIFENCYVLDFRKYAPPYDEKFKKNFYLGGHLSAAGYRLTALMAESYIDYIIRHHHEDFKQIGFVGTSYFNESEKW
;
A
#
# COMPACT_ATOMS: atom_id res chain seq x y z
N MET A 1 35.53 3.81 2.07
CA MET A 1 34.12 3.63 1.65
C MET A 1 33.58 2.43 2.40
N THR A 2 32.62 2.66 3.25
CA THR A 2 31.90 1.60 4.00
C THR A 2 30.65 1.20 3.22
N ILE A 3 29.96 0.14 3.65
CA ILE A 3 28.67 -0.23 3.08
C ILE A 3 27.62 0.88 3.30
N ASN A 4 27.70 1.58 4.43
CA ASN A 4 26.80 2.69 4.74
C ASN A 4 27.02 3.87 3.79
N ASP A 5 28.30 4.18 3.44
CA ASP A 5 28.62 5.23 2.46
C ASP A 5 28.06 4.86 1.07
N LEU A 6 28.11 3.56 0.70
CA LEU A 6 27.61 3.07 -0.58
C LEU A 6 26.07 3.13 -0.67
N LEU A 7 25.41 2.90 0.45
CA LEU A 7 23.96 2.87 0.52
C LEU A 7 23.34 4.23 0.90
N GLU A 8 24.19 5.26 1.03
CA GLU A 8 23.77 6.60 1.44
C GLU A 8 22.99 6.59 2.78
N LEU A 9 23.39 5.70 3.72
CA LEU A 9 22.76 5.62 5.05
C LEU A 9 23.33 6.69 5.96
N HIS A 10 22.49 7.65 6.31
CA HIS A 10 22.81 8.72 7.26
C HIS A 10 22.03 8.53 8.56
N GLU A 11 22.65 8.84 9.71
CA GLU A 11 22.10 8.60 11.06
C GLU A 11 20.69 9.19 11.27
N ASN A 12 20.35 10.27 10.55
CA ASN A 12 19.07 10.98 10.69
C ASN A 12 18.25 10.99 9.40
N GLU A 13 18.53 10.11 8.45
CA GLU A 13 17.80 10.03 7.19
C GLU A 13 16.31 9.78 7.41
N LYS A 14 15.47 10.48 6.68
CA LYS A 14 14.02 10.27 6.66
C LYS A 14 13.57 9.64 5.36
N PRO A 15 12.51 8.81 5.37
CA PRO A 15 12.10 8.02 4.21
C PRO A 15 11.84 8.79 2.91
N LEU A 16 11.42 10.04 2.99
CA LEU A 16 11.10 10.87 1.82
C LEU A 16 12.00 12.12 1.71
N GLU A 17 13.17 12.09 2.34
CA GLU A 17 14.11 13.21 2.25
C GLU A 17 14.74 13.30 0.86
N ASN A 18 15.00 12.15 0.23
CA ASN A 18 15.49 12.05 -1.13
C ASN A 18 14.56 11.14 -1.95
N LEU A 19 14.11 11.63 -3.11
CA LEU A 19 13.34 10.81 -4.04
C LEU A 19 14.27 10.02 -4.94
N VAL A 20 14.09 8.69 -4.97
CA VAL A 20 14.85 7.82 -5.86
C VAL A 20 14.42 8.00 -7.31
N THR A 21 15.31 7.67 -8.24
CA THR A 21 15.02 7.59 -9.66
C THR A 21 15.05 6.11 -10.09
N ASN A 22 14.33 5.77 -11.15
CA ASN A 22 14.31 4.42 -11.73
C ASN A 22 13.95 3.32 -10.72
N GLY A 23 12.99 3.60 -9.81
CA GLY A 23 12.47 2.64 -8.85
C GLY A 23 13.39 2.25 -7.70
N GLY A 24 14.65 2.73 -7.65
CA GLY A 24 15.60 2.38 -6.60
C GLY A 24 15.67 0.86 -6.37
N PHE A 25 15.72 0.44 -5.11
CA PHE A 25 15.71 -0.99 -4.75
C PHE A 25 14.38 -1.71 -5.02
N CYS A 26 13.30 -1.02 -5.44
CA CYS A 26 12.10 -1.72 -5.92
C CYS A 26 12.38 -2.64 -7.10
N GLY A 27 13.46 -2.39 -7.84
CA GLY A 27 13.92 -3.24 -8.96
C GLY A 27 14.31 -4.67 -8.59
N ILE A 28 14.43 -5.01 -7.29
CA ILE A 28 14.66 -6.39 -6.85
C ILE A 28 13.39 -7.25 -6.87
N PHE A 29 12.21 -6.63 -6.93
CA PHE A 29 10.93 -7.33 -7.08
C PHE A 29 10.65 -7.62 -8.56
N ARG A 30 10.11 -8.80 -8.84
CA ARG A 30 9.60 -9.17 -10.17
C ARG A 30 8.10 -8.97 -10.27
N LYS A 31 7.38 -9.16 -9.17
CA LYS A 31 5.92 -9.04 -9.08
C LYS A 31 5.54 -8.29 -7.80
N ILE A 32 4.75 -7.26 -7.97
CA ILE A 32 4.13 -6.49 -6.88
C ILE A 32 2.62 -6.52 -7.09
N ALA A 33 1.82 -6.58 -6.05
CA ALA A 33 0.38 -6.39 -6.12
C ALA A 33 -0.03 -5.12 -5.36
N CYS A 34 -0.86 -4.28 -5.98
CA CYS A 34 -1.44 -3.09 -5.37
C CYS A 34 -2.88 -3.36 -4.99
N ILE A 35 -3.17 -3.29 -3.69
CA ILE A 35 -4.49 -3.52 -3.10
C ILE A 35 -5.00 -2.20 -2.56
N GLY A 36 -6.12 -1.71 -3.06
CA GLY A 36 -6.61 -0.40 -2.63
C GLY A 36 -7.92 0.02 -3.28
N ASP A 37 -8.18 1.28 -3.17
CA ASP A 37 -9.38 1.94 -3.69
C ASP A 37 -9.10 2.70 -5.00
N SER A 38 -9.87 3.77 -5.25
CA SER A 38 -9.76 4.63 -6.43
C SER A 38 -8.35 5.21 -6.64
N LEU A 39 -7.66 5.55 -5.55
CA LEU A 39 -6.30 6.11 -5.65
C LEU A 39 -5.27 5.05 -6.08
N SER A 40 -5.57 3.77 -5.88
CA SER A 40 -4.71 2.66 -6.32
C SER A 40 -5.09 2.13 -7.70
N SER A 41 -6.37 2.18 -8.07
CA SER A 41 -6.83 1.77 -9.40
C SER A 41 -6.47 2.77 -10.51
N GLY A 42 -6.04 3.98 -10.14
CA GLY A 42 -5.75 5.05 -11.10
C GLY A 42 -7.02 5.77 -11.54
N GLU A 43 -8.04 5.84 -10.67
CA GLU A 43 -9.28 6.53 -10.99
C GLU A 43 -9.04 8.03 -11.17
N PHE A 44 -9.69 8.61 -12.16
CA PHE A 44 -9.74 10.04 -12.37
C PHE A 44 -11.16 10.48 -12.74
N GLU A 45 -11.43 11.78 -12.55
CA GLU A 45 -12.70 12.39 -12.89
C GLU A 45 -12.64 13.05 -14.27
N SER A 46 -13.72 12.96 -14.99
CA SER A 46 -13.96 13.72 -16.23
C SER A 46 -15.35 14.34 -16.24
N LEU A 47 -15.58 15.27 -17.16
CA LEU A 47 -16.92 15.79 -17.47
C LEU A 47 -17.38 15.21 -18.80
N MET A 48 -18.36 14.34 -18.75
CA MET A 48 -19.02 13.80 -19.93
C MET A 48 -20.42 14.37 -20.05
N ASN A 49 -20.66 15.14 -21.12
CA ASN A 49 -21.95 15.84 -21.33
C ASN A 49 -22.37 16.76 -20.18
N GLY A 50 -21.38 17.33 -19.45
CA GLY A 50 -21.63 18.22 -18.32
C GLY A 50 -21.86 17.50 -16.99
N GLU A 51 -21.83 16.18 -16.98
CA GLU A 51 -21.94 15.35 -15.77
C GLU A 51 -20.57 14.78 -15.38
N LYS A 52 -20.35 14.61 -14.06
CA LYS A 52 -19.15 13.94 -13.56
C LYS A 52 -19.18 12.46 -13.94
N ALA A 53 -18.06 11.97 -14.46
CA ALA A 53 -17.82 10.57 -14.72
C ALA A 53 -16.49 10.12 -14.08
N TYR A 54 -16.45 8.88 -13.62
CA TYR A 54 -15.29 8.29 -12.94
C TYR A 54 -14.75 7.14 -13.78
N HIS A 55 -13.44 7.07 -13.92
CA HIS A 55 -12.76 6.10 -14.77
C HIS A 55 -11.56 5.50 -14.06
N ASP A 56 -11.61 4.22 -13.76
CA ASP A 56 -10.44 3.45 -13.36
C ASP A 56 -9.53 3.27 -14.58
N TYR A 57 -8.33 3.87 -14.52
CA TYR A 57 -7.36 3.78 -15.61
C TYR A 57 -5.98 3.42 -15.05
N PHE A 58 -5.78 2.14 -14.81
CA PHE A 58 -4.60 1.59 -14.14
C PHE A 58 -3.28 1.97 -14.80
N ASP A 59 -3.25 2.20 -16.11
CA ASP A 59 -2.05 2.64 -16.84
C ASP A 59 -1.43 3.93 -16.28
N TYR A 60 -2.22 4.76 -15.61
CA TYR A 60 -1.78 5.98 -14.92
C TYR A 60 -1.79 5.86 -13.40
N SER A 61 -2.06 4.69 -12.85
CA SER A 61 -1.97 4.47 -11.40
C SER A 61 -0.52 4.59 -10.91
N TRP A 62 -0.36 4.90 -9.63
CA TRP A 62 0.97 4.90 -9.02
C TRP A 62 1.64 3.52 -9.10
N GLY A 63 0.86 2.43 -8.99
CA GLY A 63 1.38 1.07 -9.14
C GLY A 63 1.99 0.82 -10.52
N GLN A 64 1.34 1.31 -11.58
CA GLN A 64 1.84 1.14 -12.95
C GLN A 64 3.07 2.02 -13.24
N TYR A 65 3.20 3.17 -12.57
CA TYR A 65 4.44 3.94 -12.63
C TYR A 65 5.59 3.19 -11.95
N ILE A 66 5.36 2.57 -10.78
CA ILE A 66 6.34 1.68 -10.14
C ILE A 66 6.77 0.55 -11.09
N ALA A 67 5.81 -0.08 -11.79
CA ALA A 67 6.12 -1.13 -12.76
C ALA A 67 7.09 -0.68 -13.85
N ARG A 68 6.89 0.54 -14.38
CA ARG A 68 7.75 1.12 -15.42
C ARG A 68 9.13 1.47 -14.90
N ASP A 69 9.22 2.03 -13.71
CA ASP A 69 10.49 2.48 -13.13
C ASP A 69 11.34 1.31 -12.63
N ALA A 70 10.72 0.38 -11.92
CA ALA A 70 11.39 -0.79 -11.34
C ALA A 70 11.57 -1.95 -12.32
N GLY A 71 10.96 -1.90 -13.51
CA GLY A 71 11.01 -2.98 -14.50
C GLY A 71 10.34 -4.27 -14.03
N CYS A 72 9.30 -4.18 -13.20
CA CYS A 72 8.57 -5.31 -12.63
C CYS A 72 7.13 -5.40 -13.17
N THR A 73 6.45 -6.52 -12.89
CA THR A 73 5.02 -6.65 -13.12
C THR A 73 4.26 -6.15 -11.89
N VAL A 74 3.29 -5.26 -12.09
CA VAL A 74 2.40 -4.84 -11.00
C VAL A 74 0.96 -5.28 -11.30
N TYR A 75 0.39 -6.05 -10.37
CA TYR A 75 -1.01 -6.47 -10.44
C TYR A 75 -1.92 -5.39 -9.83
N ASN A 76 -3.01 -5.09 -10.52
CA ASN A 76 -4.07 -4.24 -9.99
C ASN A 76 -5.12 -5.07 -9.25
N PHE A 77 -5.10 -5.02 -7.92
CA PHE A 77 -6.13 -5.58 -7.04
C PHE A 77 -6.96 -4.46 -6.39
N SER A 78 -7.22 -3.41 -7.15
CA SER A 78 -7.88 -2.19 -6.68
C SER A 78 -9.08 -1.83 -7.54
N ARG A 79 -10.03 -1.09 -6.98
CA ARG A 79 -11.20 -0.56 -7.68
C ARG A 79 -11.68 0.71 -6.98
N GLY A 80 -12.25 1.65 -7.74
CA GLY A 80 -12.92 2.82 -7.19
C GLY A 80 -13.94 2.49 -6.11
N GLY A 81 -13.96 3.27 -5.03
CA GLY A 81 -14.89 3.10 -3.90
C GLY A 81 -14.64 1.90 -2.97
N MET A 82 -13.57 1.12 -3.18
CA MET A 82 -13.30 -0.12 -2.44
C MET A 82 -13.13 0.13 -0.93
N THR A 83 -13.69 -0.77 -0.13
CA THR A 83 -13.45 -0.90 1.31
C THR A 83 -12.77 -2.24 1.62
N ALA A 84 -12.09 -2.34 2.76
CA ALA A 84 -11.48 -3.60 3.21
C ALA A 84 -12.52 -4.71 3.38
N LYS A 85 -13.74 -4.35 3.85
CA LYS A 85 -14.86 -5.29 3.94
C LYS A 85 -15.25 -5.84 2.57
N GLU A 86 -15.56 -4.98 1.60
CA GLU A 86 -15.98 -5.40 0.25
C GLU A 86 -14.88 -6.19 -0.46
N TYR A 87 -13.62 -5.82 -0.25
CA TYR A 87 -12.49 -6.59 -0.74
C TYR A 87 -12.52 -8.04 -0.29
N CYS A 88 -12.72 -8.26 1.02
CA CYS A 88 -12.70 -9.59 1.63
C CYS A 88 -13.95 -10.42 1.36
N THR A 89 -15.13 -9.77 1.21
CA THR A 89 -16.42 -10.49 1.12
C THR A 89 -16.86 -10.79 -0.31
N ASP A 90 -16.40 -10.01 -1.28
CA ASP A 90 -16.85 -10.11 -2.66
C ASP A 90 -15.75 -9.96 -3.69
N PHE A 91 -15.09 -8.80 -3.69
CA PHE A 91 -14.29 -8.36 -4.82
C PHE A 91 -13.11 -9.27 -5.15
N ALA A 92 -12.37 -9.68 -4.14
CA ALA A 92 -11.19 -10.52 -4.35
C ALA A 92 -11.56 -11.94 -4.80
N ASP A 93 -12.67 -12.48 -4.30
CA ASP A 93 -13.18 -13.80 -4.72
C ASP A 93 -13.73 -13.74 -6.17
N LEU A 94 -14.51 -12.72 -6.52
CA LEU A 94 -15.05 -12.53 -7.87
C LEU A 94 -13.98 -12.38 -8.95
N ASN A 95 -12.83 -11.80 -8.58
CA ASN A 95 -11.69 -11.59 -9.48
C ASN A 95 -10.60 -12.67 -9.34
N ASN A 96 -10.83 -13.68 -8.51
CA ASN A 96 -9.87 -14.77 -8.24
C ASN A 96 -8.49 -14.29 -7.73
N PHE A 97 -8.45 -13.15 -7.01
CA PHE A 97 -7.19 -12.56 -6.53
C PHE A 97 -6.48 -13.38 -5.46
N TRP A 98 -7.19 -14.33 -4.84
CA TRP A 98 -6.60 -15.28 -3.91
C TRP A 98 -5.95 -16.49 -4.59
N SER A 99 -5.92 -16.53 -5.92
CA SER A 99 -5.24 -17.60 -6.65
C SER A 99 -3.71 -17.51 -6.51
N PRO A 100 -3.02 -18.62 -6.28
CA PRO A 100 -1.55 -18.66 -6.33
C PRO A 100 -0.94 -18.20 -7.66
N GLU A 101 -1.71 -18.14 -8.75
CA GLU A 101 -1.27 -17.61 -10.05
C GLU A 101 -0.91 -16.12 -9.96
N TYR A 102 -1.60 -15.39 -9.09
CA TYR A 102 -1.38 -13.98 -8.82
C TYR A 102 -0.44 -13.71 -7.64
N MET A 103 0.25 -14.74 -7.18
CA MET A 103 1.25 -14.61 -6.14
C MET A 103 2.26 -13.51 -6.47
N ALA A 104 2.50 -12.60 -5.54
CA ALA A 104 3.47 -11.52 -5.64
C ALA A 104 4.57 -11.65 -4.58
N GLN A 105 5.71 -11.02 -4.82
CA GLN A 105 6.80 -10.92 -3.86
C GLN A 105 6.58 -9.77 -2.87
N ALA A 106 5.79 -8.78 -3.29
CA ALA A 106 5.37 -7.67 -2.44
C ALA A 106 3.89 -7.34 -2.66
N TYR A 107 3.21 -6.96 -1.58
CA TYR A 107 1.85 -6.44 -1.58
C TYR A 107 1.87 -5.04 -0.97
N ILE A 108 1.40 -4.04 -1.72
CA ILE A 108 1.23 -2.68 -1.20
C ILE A 108 -0.27 -2.51 -0.93
N ILE A 109 -0.64 -2.31 0.34
CA ILE A 109 -2.03 -2.18 0.77
C ILE A 109 -2.31 -0.73 1.11
N ALA A 110 -3.14 -0.07 0.30
CA ALA A 110 -3.52 1.32 0.42
C ALA A 110 -5.05 1.44 0.54
N MET A 111 -5.58 0.99 1.67
CA MET A 111 -7.01 0.94 2.00
C MET A 111 -7.31 1.84 3.20
N GLY A 112 -8.53 2.37 3.28
CA GLY A 112 -9.02 3.05 4.46
C GLY A 112 -9.83 4.32 4.21
N VAL A 113 -9.64 5.03 3.10
CA VAL A 113 -10.37 6.28 2.81
C VAL A 113 -11.89 6.05 2.79
N ASN A 114 -12.34 5.03 2.08
CA ASN A 114 -13.74 4.66 2.00
C ASN A 114 -14.23 4.02 3.29
N ASP A 115 -13.40 3.20 3.94
CA ASP A 115 -13.73 2.59 5.24
C ASP A 115 -14.00 3.65 6.30
N VAL A 116 -13.15 4.70 6.39
CA VAL A 116 -13.37 5.83 7.31
C VAL A 116 -14.69 6.54 7.00
N THR A 117 -15.08 6.68 5.75
CA THR A 117 -16.39 7.23 5.39
C THR A 117 -17.53 6.35 5.88
N ARG A 118 -17.41 5.01 5.75
CA ARG A 118 -18.40 4.06 6.28
C ARG A 118 -18.49 4.09 7.81
N ILE A 119 -17.35 4.27 8.48
CA ILE A 119 -17.28 4.40 9.95
C ILE A 119 -17.99 5.66 10.41
N LEU A 120 -17.71 6.80 9.78
CA LEU A 120 -18.37 8.08 10.08
C LEU A 120 -19.90 8.02 9.87
N ASN A 121 -20.34 7.23 8.91
CA ASN A 121 -21.78 7.00 8.66
C ASN A 121 -22.40 5.97 9.61
N GLY A 122 -21.62 5.33 10.51
CA GLY A 122 -22.11 4.29 11.40
C GLY A 122 -22.38 2.93 10.75
N GLU A 123 -21.86 2.71 9.52
CA GLU A 123 -22.05 1.48 8.73
C GLU A 123 -20.98 0.41 9.02
N LEU A 124 -19.86 0.79 9.62
CA LEU A 124 -18.74 -0.07 9.98
C LEU A 124 -18.12 0.42 11.29
N SER A 125 -17.61 -0.50 12.10
CA SER A 125 -16.80 -0.17 13.28
C SER A 125 -15.32 -0.15 12.90
N PHE A 126 -14.52 0.73 13.52
CA PHE A 126 -13.09 0.81 13.28
C PHE A 126 -12.36 -0.45 13.78
N GLY A 127 -12.59 -0.83 15.02
CA GLY A 127 -11.95 -1.98 15.67
C GLY A 127 -10.56 -1.66 16.20
N SER A 128 -9.77 -2.70 16.43
CA SER A 128 -8.39 -2.62 16.95
C SER A 128 -7.55 -3.81 16.48
N VAL A 129 -6.28 -3.84 16.83
CA VAL A 129 -5.36 -4.94 16.48
C VAL A 129 -5.83 -6.28 17.06
N GLU A 130 -6.50 -6.29 18.20
CA GLU A 130 -7.05 -7.49 18.85
C GLU A 130 -8.24 -8.10 18.10
N ASP A 131 -8.77 -7.43 17.10
CA ASP A 131 -9.81 -7.98 16.23
C ASP A 131 -9.24 -8.97 15.20
N ALA A 132 -7.92 -9.01 15.04
CA ALA A 132 -7.20 -9.98 14.24
C ALA A 132 -6.94 -11.27 15.04
N ASN A 133 -7.48 -12.38 14.59
CA ASN A 133 -7.14 -13.70 15.13
C ASN A 133 -5.93 -14.26 14.35
N LEU A 134 -4.75 -14.26 14.97
CA LEU A 134 -3.51 -14.65 14.30
C LEU A 134 -3.46 -16.12 13.85
N GLY A 135 -4.29 -16.98 14.42
CA GLY A 135 -4.35 -18.42 14.07
C GLY A 135 -5.34 -18.75 12.96
N ASP A 136 -6.37 -17.92 12.75
CA ASP A 136 -7.41 -18.19 11.76
C ASP A 136 -8.14 -16.89 11.39
N TYR A 137 -7.87 -16.33 10.21
CA TYR A 137 -8.48 -15.07 9.75
C TYR A 137 -10.01 -15.11 9.69
N ARG A 138 -10.63 -16.32 9.56
CA ARG A 138 -12.08 -16.48 9.56
C ARG A 138 -12.73 -16.13 10.91
N LYS A 139 -11.92 -16.01 11.96
CA LYS A 139 -12.33 -15.61 13.29
C LYS A 139 -12.06 -14.14 13.59
N ASN A 140 -11.54 -13.40 12.63
CA ASN A 140 -11.39 -11.95 12.77
C ASN A 140 -12.76 -11.32 13.01
N LYS A 141 -12.81 -10.27 13.84
CA LYS A 141 -14.07 -9.55 14.05
C LYS A 141 -14.46 -8.75 12.79
N PRO A 142 -15.75 -8.51 12.55
CA PRO A 142 -16.25 -7.79 11.37
C PRO A 142 -16.10 -6.27 11.53
N THR A 143 -14.88 -5.80 11.76
CA THR A 143 -14.48 -4.40 11.87
C THR A 143 -13.51 -4.05 10.73
N PHE A 144 -13.24 -2.76 10.52
CA PHE A 144 -12.19 -2.36 9.57
C PHE A 144 -10.86 -3.05 9.87
N ALA A 145 -10.43 -3.01 11.14
CA ALA A 145 -9.18 -3.65 11.57
C ALA A 145 -9.18 -5.16 11.27
N GLY A 146 -10.29 -5.86 11.56
CA GLY A 146 -10.39 -7.30 11.27
C GLY A 146 -10.36 -7.64 9.79
N TYR A 147 -11.02 -6.85 8.92
CA TYR A 147 -10.96 -7.05 7.46
C TYR A 147 -9.59 -6.70 6.89
N TYR A 148 -8.96 -5.62 7.37
CA TYR A 148 -7.60 -5.26 6.94
C TYR A 148 -6.60 -6.37 7.29
N ALA A 149 -6.65 -6.89 8.52
CA ALA A 149 -5.85 -8.03 8.95
C ALA A 149 -6.12 -9.27 8.08
N GLN A 150 -7.37 -9.55 7.71
CA GLN A 150 -7.73 -10.66 6.84
C GLN A 150 -7.06 -10.57 5.47
N ILE A 151 -6.94 -9.38 4.90
CA ILE A 151 -6.22 -9.18 3.62
C ILE A 151 -4.76 -9.63 3.79
N ILE A 152 -4.07 -9.16 4.82
CA ILE A 152 -2.68 -9.54 5.09
C ILE A 152 -2.57 -11.06 5.28
N GLN A 153 -3.40 -11.64 6.13
CA GLN A 153 -3.35 -13.06 6.48
C GLN A 153 -3.60 -13.96 5.27
N ARG A 154 -4.59 -13.66 4.43
CA ARG A 154 -4.88 -14.46 3.23
C ARG A 154 -3.74 -14.44 2.22
N TYR A 155 -3.10 -13.28 2.00
CA TYR A 155 -1.93 -13.24 1.12
C TYR A 155 -0.69 -13.88 1.75
N LYS A 156 -0.56 -13.87 3.08
CA LYS A 156 0.50 -14.64 3.77
C LYS A 156 0.30 -16.15 3.66
N GLU A 157 -0.95 -16.64 3.59
CA GLU A 157 -1.21 -18.06 3.28
C GLU A 157 -0.77 -18.42 1.86
N ILE A 158 -0.94 -17.52 0.88
CA ILE A 158 -0.53 -17.75 -0.51
C ILE A 158 1.00 -17.66 -0.65
N GLN A 159 1.62 -16.67 -0.01
CA GLN A 159 3.06 -16.46 -0.05
C GLN A 159 3.59 -15.95 1.31
N PRO A 160 3.98 -16.87 2.21
CA PRO A 160 4.44 -16.51 3.57
C PRO A 160 5.67 -15.61 3.60
N LYS A 161 6.50 -15.64 2.56
CA LYS A 161 7.75 -14.87 2.46
C LYS A 161 7.62 -13.56 1.70
N ALA A 162 6.43 -13.23 1.20
CA ALA A 162 6.17 -11.93 0.58
C ALA A 162 6.33 -10.79 1.60
N LYS A 163 6.66 -9.62 1.09
CA LYS A 163 6.73 -8.39 1.87
C LYS A 163 5.42 -7.62 1.75
N PHE A 164 4.96 -7.04 2.84
CA PHE A 164 3.74 -6.25 2.91
C PHE A 164 4.08 -4.82 3.25
N PHE A 165 3.67 -3.90 2.42
CA PHE A 165 3.84 -2.47 2.62
C PHE A 165 2.47 -1.84 2.89
N LEU A 166 2.24 -1.41 4.11
CA LEU A 166 0.98 -0.86 4.59
C LEU A 166 1.03 0.66 4.46
N MET A 167 0.28 1.23 3.52
CA MET A 167 0.34 2.64 3.22
C MET A 167 -0.68 3.44 4.03
N THR A 168 -0.19 4.40 4.82
CA THR A 168 -1.07 5.32 5.55
C THR A 168 -1.58 6.43 4.62
N MET A 169 -2.72 7.01 4.97
CA MET A 169 -3.27 8.16 4.24
C MET A 169 -2.44 9.42 4.53
N PRO A 170 -2.04 10.20 3.51
CA PRO A 170 -1.35 11.47 3.73
C PRO A 170 -2.24 12.46 4.50
N ARG A 171 -1.61 13.44 5.14
CA ARG A 171 -2.35 14.54 5.78
C ARG A 171 -3.06 15.38 4.72
N SER A 172 -4.26 15.81 5.02
CA SER A 172 -5.00 16.77 4.21
C SER A 172 -5.77 17.74 5.12
N GLU A 173 -6.53 18.64 4.54
CA GLU A 173 -7.50 19.43 5.29
C GLU A 173 -8.71 18.53 5.58
N GLU A 174 -8.80 18.07 6.82
CA GLU A 174 -9.81 17.12 7.27
C GLU A 174 -10.63 17.71 8.42
N GLU A 175 -11.92 17.37 8.46
CA GLU A 175 -12.75 17.60 9.63
C GLU A 175 -12.18 16.84 10.85
N PRO A 176 -12.32 17.38 12.07
CA PRO A 176 -11.67 16.82 13.28
C PRO A 176 -11.92 15.32 13.50
N GLU A 177 -13.14 14.84 13.27
CA GLU A 177 -13.50 13.43 13.44
C GLU A 177 -12.80 12.55 12.40
N ARG A 178 -12.76 12.98 11.15
CA ARG A 178 -12.04 12.28 10.08
C ARG A 178 -10.54 12.26 10.33
N LYS A 179 -9.98 13.39 10.76
CA LYS A 179 -8.57 13.49 11.14
C LYS A 179 -8.22 12.48 12.22
N LYS A 180 -9.04 12.39 13.27
CA LYS A 180 -8.83 11.42 14.35
C LYS A 180 -8.79 9.99 13.82
N LEU A 181 -9.74 9.61 12.95
CA LEU A 181 -9.78 8.27 12.36
C LEU A 181 -8.58 7.98 11.45
N TYR A 182 -8.07 8.98 10.74
CA TYR A 182 -6.86 8.81 9.94
C TYR A 182 -5.61 8.67 10.80
N ASP A 183 -5.54 9.35 11.95
CA ASP A 183 -4.46 9.19 12.91
C ASP A 183 -4.54 7.78 13.58
N GLU A 184 -5.74 7.32 13.93
CA GLU A 184 -5.99 5.94 14.42
C GLU A 184 -5.65 4.88 13.36
N HIS A 185 -5.98 5.12 12.09
CA HIS A 185 -5.60 4.25 10.98
C HIS A 185 -4.08 4.11 10.87
N ALA A 186 -3.35 5.22 10.93
CA ALA A 186 -1.89 5.16 10.88
C ALA A 186 -1.32 4.37 12.07
N ALA A 187 -1.84 4.58 13.29
CA ALA A 187 -1.45 3.81 14.48
C ALA A 187 -1.71 2.31 14.30
N LEU A 188 -2.91 1.93 13.82
CA LEU A 188 -3.27 0.53 13.56
C LEU A 188 -2.32 -0.14 12.56
N LEU A 189 -1.90 0.56 11.49
CA LEU A 189 -0.96 -0.02 10.53
C LEU A 189 0.42 -0.26 11.14
N HIS A 190 0.87 0.59 12.06
CA HIS A 190 2.08 0.35 12.84
C HIS A 190 1.93 -0.87 13.74
N GLU A 191 0.81 -0.99 14.48
CA GLU A 191 0.53 -2.18 15.29
C GLU A 191 0.50 -3.47 14.43
N PHE A 192 -0.10 -3.44 13.23
CA PHE A 192 -0.06 -4.57 12.31
C PHE A 192 1.37 -4.91 11.86
N SER A 193 2.22 -3.92 11.64
CA SER A 193 3.62 -4.20 11.28
C SER A 193 4.43 -4.84 12.42
N GLU A 194 4.00 -4.69 13.67
CA GLU A 194 4.61 -5.33 14.82
C GLU A 194 4.16 -6.79 15.01
N ILE A 195 2.90 -7.11 14.71
CA ILE A 195 2.35 -8.46 14.91
C ILE A 195 2.44 -9.38 13.69
N PHE A 196 2.56 -8.81 12.48
CA PHE A 196 2.71 -9.59 11.25
C PHE A 196 4.15 -9.50 10.74
N GLU A 197 4.85 -10.63 10.67
CA GLU A 197 6.18 -10.70 10.06
C GLU A 197 6.17 -10.22 8.59
N ASN A 198 7.29 -9.65 8.14
CA ASN A 198 7.46 -9.14 6.78
C ASN A 198 6.50 -7.99 6.42
N CYS A 199 5.97 -7.27 7.41
CA CYS A 199 5.13 -6.10 7.23
C CYS A 199 5.88 -4.82 7.59
N TYR A 200 5.75 -3.80 6.75
CA TYR A 200 6.39 -2.49 6.88
C TYR A 200 5.36 -1.40 6.61
N VAL A 201 5.51 -0.24 7.27
CA VAL A 201 4.58 0.87 7.06
C VAL A 201 5.19 1.90 6.11
N LEU A 202 4.47 2.26 5.07
CA LEU A 202 4.72 3.46 4.28
C LEU A 202 3.96 4.62 4.92
N ASP A 203 4.56 5.24 5.92
CA ASP A 203 3.90 6.26 6.74
C ASP A 203 3.84 7.62 6.04
N PHE A 204 2.95 7.70 5.05
CA PHE A 204 2.68 8.96 4.33
C PHE A 204 2.02 10.01 5.22
N ARG A 205 1.30 9.57 6.26
CA ARG A 205 0.72 10.49 7.25
C ARG A 205 1.79 11.35 7.91
N LYS A 206 2.93 10.76 8.20
CA LYS A 206 4.05 11.41 8.88
C LYS A 206 4.99 12.12 7.91
N TYR A 207 5.35 11.48 6.81
CA TYR A 207 6.48 11.88 5.98
C TYR A 207 6.11 12.49 4.63
N ALA A 208 4.93 12.18 4.07
CA ALA A 208 4.51 12.81 2.81
C ALA A 208 4.13 14.29 3.02
N PRO A 209 4.23 15.11 1.97
CA PRO A 209 3.71 16.48 2.01
C PRO A 209 2.20 16.45 2.29
N PRO A 210 1.64 17.49 2.94
CA PRO A 210 0.21 17.58 3.13
C PRO A 210 -0.50 17.79 1.78
N TYR A 211 -1.63 17.12 1.61
CA TYR A 211 -2.50 17.27 0.43
C TYR A 211 -3.44 18.47 0.64
N ASP A 212 -2.81 19.64 0.84
CA ASP A 212 -3.45 20.93 1.00
C ASP A 212 -3.98 21.51 -0.33
N GLU A 213 -4.55 22.70 -0.32
CA GLU A 213 -5.04 23.37 -1.54
C GLU A 213 -3.95 23.53 -2.61
N LYS A 214 -2.70 23.82 -2.22
CA LYS A 214 -1.58 23.95 -3.14
C LYS A 214 -1.24 22.61 -3.80
N PHE A 215 -1.24 21.53 -3.03
CA PHE A 215 -1.03 20.18 -3.55
C PHE A 215 -2.17 19.81 -4.51
N LYS A 216 -3.42 19.98 -4.09
CA LYS A 216 -4.60 19.67 -4.89
C LYS A 216 -4.61 20.44 -6.21
N LYS A 217 -4.29 21.74 -6.18
CA LYS A 217 -4.21 22.56 -7.40
C LYS A 217 -3.23 22.03 -8.45
N ASN A 218 -2.13 21.40 -8.02
CA ASN A 218 -1.08 20.94 -8.93
C ASN A 218 -1.21 19.46 -9.31
N PHE A 219 -1.79 18.64 -8.45
CA PHE A 219 -1.73 17.18 -8.55
C PHE A 219 -3.09 16.49 -8.57
N TYR A 220 -4.18 17.22 -8.45
CA TYR A 220 -5.53 16.67 -8.57
C TYR A 220 -6.18 17.07 -9.89
N LEU A 221 -7.13 16.21 -10.31
CA LEU A 221 -8.07 16.47 -11.38
C LEU A 221 -9.46 16.13 -10.83
N GLY A 222 -10.21 17.18 -10.43
CA GLY A 222 -11.44 16.98 -9.66
C GLY A 222 -11.14 16.46 -8.23
N GLY A 223 -11.80 15.41 -7.81
CA GLY A 223 -11.63 14.78 -6.49
C GLY A 223 -10.51 13.73 -6.40
N HIS A 224 -9.87 13.39 -7.52
CA HIS A 224 -8.84 12.36 -7.62
C HIS A 224 -7.50 12.93 -8.10
N LEU A 225 -6.46 12.12 -8.03
CA LEU A 225 -5.13 12.51 -8.52
C LEU A 225 -5.12 12.65 -10.04
N SER A 226 -4.39 13.63 -10.54
CA SER A 226 -4.00 13.70 -11.94
C SER A 226 -2.89 12.69 -12.25
N ALA A 227 -2.54 12.50 -13.53
CA ALA A 227 -1.41 11.66 -13.92
C ALA A 227 -0.09 12.10 -13.22
N ALA A 228 0.10 13.43 -13.05
CA ALA A 228 1.24 13.96 -12.31
C ALA A 228 1.17 13.64 -10.81
N GLY A 229 -0.03 13.64 -10.20
CA GLY A 229 -0.25 13.26 -8.82
C GLY A 229 0.03 11.77 -8.59
N TYR A 230 -0.46 10.90 -9.47
CA TYR A 230 -0.15 9.46 -9.42
C TYR A 230 1.35 9.20 -9.62
N ARG A 231 2.00 9.94 -10.54
CA ARG A 231 3.46 9.84 -10.72
C ARG A 231 4.22 10.24 -9.46
N LEU A 232 3.82 11.33 -8.80
CA LEU A 232 4.43 11.77 -7.55
C LEU A 232 4.22 10.74 -6.44
N THR A 233 3.02 10.15 -6.34
CA THR A 233 2.72 9.10 -5.36
C THR A 233 3.60 7.87 -5.60
N ALA A 234 3.84 7.48 -6.85
CA ALA A 234 4.76 6.40 -7.20
C ALA A 234 6.18 6.71 -6.71
N LEU A 235 6.72 7.89 -7.03
CA LEU A 235 8.05 8.31 -6.58
C LEU A 235 8.19 8.29 -5.04
N MET A 236 7.16 8.71 -4.32
CA MET A 236 7.16 8.64 -2.86
C MET A 236 7.12 7.19 -2.35
N ALA A 237 6.29 6.33 -2.95
CA ALA A 237 6.21 4.92 -2.56
C ALA A 237 7.52 4.18 -2.83
N GLU A 238 8.10 4.35 -4.02
CA GLU A 238 9.40 3.80 -4.40
C GLU A 238 10.51 4.24 -3.44
N SER A 239 10.58 5.55 -3.15
CA SER A 239 11.59 6.11 -2.26
C SER A 239 11.46 5.58 -0.83
N TYR A 240 10.25 5.40 -0.34
CA TYR A 240 10.02 4.85 0.97
C TYR A 240 10.37 3.35 1.04
N ILE A 241 9.98 2.58 0.02
CA ILE A 241 10.34 1.15 -0.08
C ILE A 241 11.86 1.01 -0.20
N ASP A 242 12.51 1.84 -1.01
CA ASP A 242 13.97 1.89 -1.12
C ASP A 242 14.64 2.18 0.23
N TYR A 243 14.13 3.17 0.96
CA TYR A 243 14.57 3.47 2.31
C TYR A 243 14.46 2.25 3.23
N ILE A 244 13.31 1.57 3.24
CA ILE A 244 13.10 0.36 4.06
C ILE A 244 14.11 -0.72 3.69
N ILE A 245 14.30 -0.99 2.41
CA ILE A 245 15.23 -2.03 1.95
C ILE A 245 16.67 -1.70 2.35
N ARG A 246 17.11 -0.45 2.18
CA ARG A 246 18.46 -0.01 2.58
C ARG A 246 18.72 -0.15 4.08
N HIS A 247 17.68 0.00 4.91
CA HIS A 247 17.80 -0.13 6.37
C HIS A 247 17.57 -1.56 6.90
N HIS A 248 17.03 -2.47 6.06
CA HIS A 248 16.66 -3.84 6.44
C HIS A 248 17.13 -4.88 5.41
N HIS A 249 18.35 -4.76 4.88
CA HIS A 249 18.89 -5.63 3.82
C HIS A 249 18.70 -7.12 4.08
N GLU A 250 18.90 -7.55 5.33
CA GLU A 250 18.78 -8.95 5.72
C GLU A 250 17.41 -9.52 5.36
N ASP A 251 16.35 -8.73 5.53
CA ASP A 251 14.98 -9.14 5.27
C ASP A 251 14.69 -9.33 3.77
N PHE A 252 15.49 -8.74 2.92
CA PHE A 252 15.26 -8.69 1.47
C PHE A 252 16.24 -9.54 0.64
N LYS A 253 17.25 -10.17 1.27
CA LYS A 253 18.30 -10.95 0.58
C LYS A 253 17.78 -11.91 -0.49
N GLN A 254 16.72 -12.63 -0.19
CA GLN A 254 16.17 -13.64 -1.09
C GLN A 254 14.87 -13.23 -1.78
N ILE A 255 14.44 -11.97 -1.65
CA ILE A 255 13.11 -11.56 -2.13
C ILE A 255 12.94 -11.82 -3.63
N GLY A 256 13.99 -11.65 -4.43
CA GLY A 256 13.99 -11.95 -5.85
C GLY A 256 13.73 -13.43 -6.18
N PHE A 257 13.95 -14.34 -5.24
CA PHE A 257 13.77 -15.77 -5.41
C PHE A 257 12.47 -16.31 -4.81
N VAL A 258 11.76 -15.51 -4.02
CA VAL A 258 10.45 -15.90 -3.47
C VAL A 258 9.51 -16.34 -4.58
N GLY A 259 8.88 -17.50 -4.39
CA GLY A 259 8.03 -18.13 -5.39
C GLY A 259 8.79 -18.86 -6.52
N THR A 260 10.06 -19.17 -6.33
CA THR A 260 10.86 -19.99 -7.25
C THR A 260 11.51 -21.17 -6.50
N SER A 261 12.01 -22.15 -7.27
CA SER A 261 12.80 -23.26 -6.72
C SER A 261 14.18 -22.85 -6.19
N TYR A 262 14.59 -21.62 -6.39
CA TYR A 262 15.88 -21.09 -5.94
C TYR A 262 15.81 -20.47 -4.53
N PHE A 263 14.61 -20.27 -3.99
CA PHE A 263 14.45 -19.80 -2.61
C PHE A 263 14.92 -20.87 -1.63
N ASN A 264 15.79 -20.50 -0.70
CA ASN A 264 16.37 -21.43 0.27
C ASN A 264 16.01 -21.02 1.70
N GLU A 265 15.07 -21.72 2.33
CA GLU A 265 14.63 -21.44 3.70
C GLU A 265 15.69 -21.79 4.76
N SER A 266 16.58 -22.71 4.46
CA SER A 266 17.61 -23.19 5.38
C SER A 266 18.91 -22.39 5.32
N GLU A 267 18.93 -21.30 4.54
CA GLU A 267 20.12 -20.50 4.33
C GLU A 267 20.63 -19.92 5.64
N LYS A 268 21.83 -20.33 5.99
CA LYS A 268 22.64 -19.74 7.06
C LYS A 268 23.93 -19.29 6.41
N TRP A 269 24.02 -17.99 6.14
CA TRP A 269 25.26 -17.36 5.66
C TRP A 269 26.19 -17.02 6.81
#